data_ddee31823c0ccfe550a772155fa4f7a7
#
_entry.id   ddee31823c0ccfe550a772155fa4f7a7
#
_cell.length_a   1.000
_cell.length_b   1.000
_cell.length_c   1.000
_cell.angle_alpha   90.00
_cell.angle_beta   90.00
_cell.angle_gamma   90.00
#
_symmetry.space_group_name_H-M   'P 1'
#
loop_
_entity.id
_entity.type
_entity.pdbx_description
1 polymer ?
#
loop_
_entity_poly.entity_id
_entity_poly.type
_entity_poly.pdbx_seq_one_letter_code
_entity_poly.pdbx_strand_id
1 'polypeptide(L)'
;MSGGRIYHLCLMVAIAMTCLLSCSPQAGNQGKKTRPIVQQIGEPSPTALKIVEFAHLNMGKSVGDGECWDFVNLAYRYAGIRYHHGYKWGRRVNWQTEGVRPGDVIQFSNARYPYAYTDQNHTSIILKVANRSSVKVAHQHWNHSDRVSTSYIPLPYLRSGTQIVYRYEP
;
A
#
# COMPACT_ATOMS: atom_id res chain seq x y z
N MET A 1 4.93 86.85 58.03
CA MET A 1 4.87 85.79 59.03
C MET A 1 4.51 84.55 58.35
N SER A 2 5.23 83.49 58.59
CA SER A 2 5.02 82.15 58.15
C SER A 2 5.40 81.80 56.69
N GLY A 3 6.59 81.25 56.53
CA GLY A 3 7.17 80.72 55.32
C GLY A 3 6.71 79.33 55.02
N GLY A 4 6.33 79.06 53.78
CA GLY A 4 6.08 77.73 53.29
C GLY A 4 7.20 77.27 52.38
N ARG A 5 7.93 76.24 52.78
CA ARG A 5 8.98 75.57 52.00
C ARG A 5 8.34 74.66 51.02
N ILE A 6 8.64 74.82 49.71
CA ILE A 6 8.24 73.93 48.65
C ILE A 6 9.32 72.88 48.52
N TYR A 7 9.00 71.63 48.80
CA TYR A 7 9.85 70.50 48.53
C TYR A 7 9.56 69.95 47.13
N HIS A 8 10.54 70.06 46.26
CA HIS A 8 10.46 69.36 44.99
C HIS A 8 10.73 67.84 45.22
N LEU A 9 9.70 67.07 44.96
CA LEU A 9 9.80 65.62 44.98
C LEU A 9 10.18 65.16 43.57
N CYS A 10 11.43 64.74 43.36
CA CYS A 10 11.86 64.08 42.14
C CYS A 10 11.29 62.69 42.11
N LEU A 11 10.32 62.47 41.23
CA LEU A 11 9.75 61.16 40.98
C LEU A 11 10.64 60.41 39.95
N MET A 12 11.43 59.53 40.45
CA MET A 12 12.18 58.59 39.60
C MET A 12 11.23 57.46 39.13
N VAL A 13 10.81 57.54 37.89
CA VAL A 13 10.06 56.46 37.26
C VAL A 13 11.03 55.40 36.79
N ALA A 14 11.12 54.32 37.55
CA ALA A 14 11.83 53.10 37.13
C ALA A 14 10.96 52.34 36.15
N ILE A 15 11.33 52.35 34.88
CA ILE A 15 10.71 51.50 33.83
C ILE A 15 11.28 50.09 33.99
N ALA A 16 10.54 49.23 34.66
CA ALA A 16 10.81 47.79 34.67
C ALA A 16 10.39 47.20 33.33
N MET A 17 11.35 46.98 32.48
CA MET A 17 11.17 46.29 31.20
C MET A 17 11.07 44.79 31.47
N THR A 18 9.85 44.28 31.68
CA THR A 18 9.57 42.84 31.79
C THR A 18 9.63 42.23 30.39
N CYS A 19 10.76 41.59 30.06
CA CYS A 19 10.85 40.67 28.94
C CYS A 19 9.94 39.45 29.20
N LEU A 20 8.72 39.52 28.67
CA LEU A 20 7.87 38.33 28.52
C LEU A 20 8.49 37.48 27.40
N LEU A 21 9.32 36.54 27.78
CA LEU A 21 9.68 35.39 26.91
C LEU A 21 8.41 34.61 26.62
N SER A 22 7.76 34.94 25.49
CA SER A 22 6.71 34.13 24.93
C SER A 22 7.32 32.81 24.47
N CYS A 23 7.33 31.82 25.35
CA CYS A 23 7.55 30.45 25.01
C CYS A 23 6.31 29.98 24.23
N SER A 24 6.28 30.20 22.92
CA SER A 24 5.30 29.55 22.06
C SER A 24 5.61 28.08 22.08
N PRO A 25 4.66 27.20 22.46
CA PRO A 25 4.84 25.76 22.25
C PRO A 25 4.92 25.56 20.74
N GLN A 26 6.09 25.19 20.23
CA GLN A 26 6.20 24.61 18.90
C GLN A 26 5.32 23.37 18.90
N ALA A 27 4.11 23.51 18.35
CA ALA A 27 3.28 22.38 17.96
C ALA A 27 4.12 21.59 16.97
N GLY A 28 4.75 20.51 17.46
CA GLY A 28 5.44 19.55 16.63
C GLY A 28 4.45 19.09 15.57
N ASN A 29 4.65 19.55 14.34
CA ASN A 29 3.93 19.07 13.17
C ASN A 29 4.32 17.61 13.00
N GLN A 30 3.66 16.72 13.74
CA GLN A 30 3.70 15.29 13.47
C GLN A 30 3.01 15.13 12.12
N GLY A 31 3.79 15.25 11.06
CA GLY A 31 3.35 15.04 9.70
C GLY A 31 2.57 13.73 9.65
N LYS A 32 1.27 13.86 9.49
CA LYS A 32 0.34 12.73 9.36
C LYS A 32 0.89 11.89 8.20
N LYS A 33 1.53 10.78 8.52
CA LYS A 33 2.16 9.89 7.55
C LYS A 33 1.05 9.40 6.63
N THR A 34 0.85 10.09 5.50
CA THR A 34 -0.17 9.73 4.52
C THR A 34 0.17 8.36 3.96
N ARG A 35 -0.79 7.45 4.01
CA ARG A 35 -0.60 6.11 3.43
C ARG A 35 -0.49 6.24 1.92
N PRO A 36 0.39 5.45 1.29
CA PRO A 36 0.50 5.44 -0.16
C PRO A 36 -0.83 5.07 -0.80
N ILE A 37 -1.08 5.64 -1.97
CA ILE A 37 -2.30 5.42 -2.74
C ILE A 37 -2.04 4.31 -3.75
N VAL A 38 -2.95 3.34 -3.85
CA VAL A 38 -2.94 2.36 -4.93
C VAL A 38 -3.42 3.04 -6.21
N GLN A 39 -2.65 2.95 -7.27
CA GLN A 39 -3.02 3.50 -8.57
C GLN A 39 -2.57 2.57 -9.71
N GLN A 40 -3.31 2.61 -10.80
CA GLN A 40 -2.87 2.02 -12.06
C GLN A 40 -2.04 3.05 -12.79
N ILE A 41 -0.83 2.68 -13.19
CA ILE A 41 0.06 3.53 -14.01
C ILE A 41 0.39 2.77 -15.29
N GLY A 42 -0.05 3.33 -16.41
CA GLY A 42 0.11 2.75 -17.74
C GLY A 42 -0.85 1.61 -18.04
N GLU A 43 -0.90 1.23 -19.31
CA GLU A 43 -1.74 0.16 -19.80
C GLU A 43 -1.09 -1.22 -19.61
N PRO A 44 -1.89 -2.29 -19.41
CA PRO A 44 -1.36 -3.64 -19.38
C PRO A 44 -0.86 -4.04 -20.77
N SER A 45 0.21 -4.82 -20.83
CA SER A 45 0.69 -5.39 -22.09
C SER A 45 -0.29 -6.45 -22.64
N PRO A 46 -0.25 -6.77 -23.94
CA PRO A 46 -1.06 -7.87 -24.50
C PRO A 46 -0.87 -9.20 -23.75
N THR A 47 0.35 -9.49 -23.30
CA THR A 47 0.66 -10.67 -22.48
C THR A 47 -0.03 -10.60 -21.13
N ALA A 48 0.01 -9.44 -20.45
CA ALA A 48 -0.67 -9.23 -19.17
C ALA A 48 -2.19 -9.39 -19.30
N LEU A 49 -2.78 -8.92 -20.42
CA LEU A 49 -4.20 -9.12 -20.70
C LEU A 49 -4.58 -10.61 -20.83
N LYS A 50 -3.73 -11.45 -21.45
CA LYS A 50 -3.94 -12.90 -21.50
C LYS A 50 -3.87 -13.56 -20.11
N ILE A 51 -3.01 -13.08 -19.21
CA ILE A 51 -2.99 -13.55 -17.82
C ILE A 51 -4.33 -13.27 -17.15
N VAL A 52 -4.86 -12.07 -17.32
CA VAL A 52 -6.18 -11.66 -16.79
C VAL A 52 -7.32 -12.47 -17.44
N GLU A 53 -7.26 -12.66 -18.75
CA GLU A 53 -8.23 -13.50 -19.49
C GLU A 53 -8.29 -14.91 -18.93
N PHE A 54 -7.14 -15.55 -18.72
CA PHE A 54 -7.09 -16.89 -18.12
C PHE A 54 -7.80 -16.92 -16.76
N ALA A 55 -7.56 -15.92 -15.91
CA ALA A 55 -8.23 -15.83 -14.61
C ALA A 55 -9.75 -15.74 -14.75
N HIS A 56 -10.26 -14.94 -15.70
CA HIS A 56 -11.68 -14.81 -15.95
C HIS A 56 -12.32 -16.10 -16.50
N LEU A 57 -11.65 -16.78 -17.43
CA LEU A 57 -12.13 -18.04 -18.04
C LEU A 57 -12.24 -19.18 -17.02
N ASN A 58 -11.47 -19.11 -15.94
CA ASN A 58 -11.41 -20.16 -14.93
C ASN A 58 -12.13 -19.80 -13.62
N MET A 59 -12.85 -18.69 -13.57
CA MET A 59 -13.58 -18.29 -12.38
C MET A 59 -14.57 -19.38 -11.93
N GLY A 60 -14.54 -19.74 -10.64
CA GLY A 60 -15.34 -20.80 -10.04
C GLY A 60 -14.88 -22.23 -10.34
N LYS A 61 -13.83 -22.42 -11.13
CA LYS A 61 -13.25 -23.73 -11.43
C LYS A 61 -12.03 -23.99 -10.57
N SER A 62 -11.71 -25.25 -10.33
CA SER A 62 -10.40 -25.67 -9.88
C SER A 62 -9.52 -25.94 -11.11
N VAL A 63 -8.32 -25.41 -11.14
CA VAL A 63 -7.36 -25.58 -12.24
C VAL A 63 -6.04 -26.13 -11.70
N GLY A 64 -5.37 -26.92 -12.51
CA GLY A 64 -4.13 -27.59 -12.10
C GLY A 64 -4.34 -28.50 -10.88
N ASP A 65 -3.45 -28.40 -9.93
CA ASP A 65 -3.50 -29.13 -8.66
C ASP A 65 -4.38 -28.48 -7.58
N GLY A 66 -5.05 -27.36 -7.89
CA GLY A 66 -5.87 -26.64 -6.93
C GLY A 66 -5.11 -25.54 -6.15
N GLU A 67 -3.80 -25.44 -6.32
CA GLU A 67 -2.95 -24.52 -5.56
C GLU A 67 -2.85 -23.12 -6.19
N CYS A 68 -2.59 -22.12 -5.36
CA CYS A 68 -2.46 -20.73 -5.82
C CYS A 68 -1.29 -20.54 -6.77
N TRP A 69 -0.20 -21.26 -6.55
CA TRP A 69 0.98 -21.20 -7.39
C TRP A 69 0.70 -21.77 -8.80
N ASP A 70 0.04 -22.94 -8.87
CA ASP A 70 -0.25 -23.59 -10.15
C ASP A 70 -1.25 -22.79 -10.98
N PHE A 71 -2.23 -22.15 -10.33
CA PHE A 71 -3.14 -21.21 -10.99
C PHE A 71 -2.38 -20.09 -11.73
N VAL A 72 -1.42 -19.45 -11.07
CA VAL A 72 -0.63 -18.36 -11.70
C VAL A 72 0.32 -18.92 -12.76
N ASN A 73 0.94 -20.08 -12.51
CA ASN A 73 1.80 -20.75 -13.48
C ASN A 73 1.05 -21.11 -14.78
N LEU A 74 -0.17 -21.62 -14.66
CA LEU A 74 -1.01 -21.94 -15.81
C LEU A 74 -1.46 -20.67 -16.56
N ALA A 75 -1.75 -19.57 -15.85
CA ALA A 75 -2.05 -18.28 -16.46
C ALA A 75 -0.84 -17.76 -17.28
N TYR A 76 0.36 -17.91 -16.75
CA TYR A 76 1.60 -17.56 -17.46
C TYR A 76 1.81 -18.40 -18.71
N ARG A 77 1.60 -19.71 -18.60
CA ARG A 77 1.69 -20.64 -19.78
C ARG A 77 0.65 -20.30 -20.83
N TYR A 78 -0.58 -19.99 -20.43
CA TYR A 78 -1.65 -19.54 -21.34
C TYR A 78 -1.26 -18.25 -22.08
N ALA A 79 -0.58 -17.34 -21.39
CA ALA A 79 -0.07 -16.10 -21.97
C ALA A 79 1.19 -16.28 -22.83
N GLY A 80 1.69 -17.52 -22.98
CA GLY A 80 2.89 -17.84 -23.77
C GLY A 80 4.20 -17.63 -23.01
N ILE A 81 4.15 -17.43 -21.70
CA ILE A 81 5.33 -17.24 -20.87
C ILE A 81 5.83 -18.60 -20.39
N ARG A 82 7.08 -18.89 -20.66
CA ARG A 82 7.79 -20.03 -20.09
C ARG A 82 8.45 -19.61 -18.81
N TYR A 83 7.73 -19.75 -17.69
CA TYR A 83 8.21 -19.37 -16.38
C TYR A 83 8.68 -20.58 -15.56
N HIS A 84 9.66 -20.42 -14.67
CA HIS A 84 10.32 -21.59 -14.12
C HIS A 84 11.01 -21.47 -12.76
N HIS A 85 10.89 -20.39 -12.00
CA HIS A 85 11.72 -20.25 -10.79
C HIS A 85 10.94 -19.86 -9.54
N GLY A 86 10.25 -20.82 -8.95
CA GLY A 86 9.65 -20.68 -7.64
C GLY A 86 8.58 -19.57 -7.59
N TYR A 87 8.71 -18.64 -6.68
CA TYR A 87 7.73 -17.57 -6.46
C TYR A 87 8.18 -16.20 -7.00
N LYS A 88 8.98 -16.19 -8.08
CA LYS A 88 9.39 -14.95 -8.77
C LYS A 88 8.68 -14.86 -10.11
N TRP A 89 7.74 -13.93 -10.23
CA TRP A 89 6.81 -13.79 -11.35
C TRP A 89 7.21 -12.69 -12.35
N GLY A 90 8.48 -12.37 -12.41
CA GLY A 90 9.05 -11.32 -13.26
C GLY A 90 9.82 -10.29 -12.47
N ARG A 91 9.86 -9.05 -12.95
CA ARG A 91 10.49 -7.92 -12.25
C ARG A 91 9.66 -7.50 -11.03
N ARG A 92 10.33 -7.20 -9.92
CA ARG A 92 9.67 -6.56 -8.78
C ARG A 92 9.21 -5.14 -9.13
N VAL A 93 8.01 -4.80 -8.70
CA VAL A 93 7.40 -3.48 -8.90
C VAL A 93 7.31 -2.77 -7.55
N ASN A 94 7.83 -1.56 -7.49
CA ASN A 94 7.49 -0.67 -6.39
C ASN A 94 6.09 -0.09 -6.65
N TRP A 95 5.05 -0.76 -6.17
CA TRP A 95 3.67 -0.38 -6.42
C TRP A 95 3.31 1.03 -5.92
N GLN A 96 4.08 1.59 -4.96
CA GLN A 96 3.85 2.93 -4.41
C GLN A 96 4.26 4.05 -5.39
N THR A 97 5.27 3.79 -6.20
CA THR A 97 5.84 4.78 -7.14
C THR A 97 5.57 4.42 -8.59
N GLU A 98 5.55 3.12 -8.92
CA GLU A 98 5.34 2.63 -10.28
C GLU A 98 3.86 2.26 -10.56
N GLY A 99 3.02 2.23 -9.50
CA GLY A 99 1.65 1.73 -9.59
C GLY A 99 1.57 0.24 -9.91
N VAL A 100 0.34 -0.24 -10.02
CA VAL A 100 0.04 -1.62 -10.40
C VAL A 100 -0.73 -1.65 -11.72
N ARG A 101 -0.70 -2.80 -12.40
CA ARG A 101 -1.46 -3.02 -13.65
C ARG A 101 -2.21 -4.34 -13.60
N PRO A 102 -3.33 -4.48 -14.31
CA PRO A 102 -3.91 -5.79 -14.56
C PRO A 102 -2.88 -6.77 -15.14
N GLY A 103 -2.85 -7.99 -14.63
CA GLY A 103 -1.86 -9.01 -14.98
C GLY A 103 -0.59 -8.99 -14.13
N ASP A 104 -0.36 -7.96 -13.30
CA ASP A 104 0.67 -8.04 -12.26
C ASP A 104 0.31 -9.15 -11.26
N VAL A 105 1.32 -9.78 -10.70
CA VAL A 105 1.17 -10.86 -9.72
C VAL A 105 1.63 -10.38 -8.36
N ILE A 106 0.82 -10.67 -7.32
CA ILE A 106 1.23 -10.43 -5.93
C ILE A 106 1.64 -11.75 -5.32
N GLN A 107 2.85 -11.79 -4.79
CA GLN A 107 3.34 -12.85 -3.91
C GLN A 107 3.26 -12.39 -2.47
N PHE A 108 2.56 -13.17 -1.65
CA PHE A 108 2.46 -12.96 -0.21
C PHE A 108 3.32 -13.98 0.54
N SER A 109 3.78 -13.59 1.72
CA SER A 109 4.36 -14.51 2.69
C SER A 109 3.95 -14.06 4.09
N ASN A 110 3.15 -14.88 4.78
CA ASN A 110 2.58 -14.60 6.12
C ASN A 110 1.95 -13.20 6.23
N ALA A 111 1.31 -12.74 5.14
CA ALA A 111 0.80 -11.38 5.05
C ALA A 111 -0.49 -11.23 5.87
N ARG A 112 -0.55 -10.22 6.73
CA ARG A 112 -1.72 -9.89 7.55
C ARG A 112 -2.24 -8.50 7.22
N TYR A 113 -3.54 -8.41 7.02
CA TYR A 113 -4.29 -7.18 6.79
C TYR A 113 -5.35 -7.01 7.89
N PRO A 114 -6.04 -5.86 7.98
CA PRO A 114 -7.07 -5.64 9.00
C PRO A 114 -8.17 -6.72 9.03
N TYR A 115 -8.53 -7.27 7.87
CA TYR A 115 -9.66 -8.19 7.71
C TYR A 115 -9.32 -9.46 6.92
N ALA A 116 -8.05 -9.67 6.61
CA ALA A 116 -7.59 -10.83 5.86
C ALA A 116 -6.16 -11.20 6.24
N TYR A 117 -5.82 -12.46 6.09
CA TYR A 117 -4.45 -12.93 6.26
C TYR A 117 -4.15 -14.02 5.22
N THR A 118 -2.87 -14.21 4.93
CA THR A 118 -2.40 -15.34 4.15
C THR A 118 -1.48 -16.16 5.05
N ASP A 119 -1.78 -17.44 5.18
CA ASP A 119 -0.85 -18.36 5.83
C ASP A 119 0.23 -18.74 4.83
N GLN A 120 1.49 -18.77 5.31
CA GLN A 120 2.65 -19.12 4.50
C GLN A 120 2.76 -18.29 3.20
N ASN A 121 2.94 -18.96 2.08
CA ASN A 121 3.03 -18.34 0.77
C ASN A 121 1.69 -18.40 0.05
N HIS A 122 1.28 -17.28 -0.52
CA HIS A 122 0.10 -17.21 -1.38
C HIS A 122 0.37 -16.34 -2.59
N THR A 123 -0.26 -16.64 -3.71
CA THR A 123 -0.04 -15.95 -4.98
C THR A 123 -1.37 -15.53 -5.59
N SER A 124 -1.44 -14.31 -6.15
CA SER A 124 -2.67 -13.78 -6.77
C SER A 124 -2.35 -12.96 -8.01
N ILE A 125 -3.28 -12.95 -8.96
CA ILE A 125 -3.22 -12.11 -10.18
C ILE A 125 -4.03 -10.84 -9.92
N ILE A 126 -3.46 -9.66 -10.16
CA ILE A 126 -4.20 -8.39 -10.13
C ILE A 126 -5.13 -8.31 -11.34
N LEU A 127 -6.43 -8.15 -11.10
CA LEU A 127 -7.43 -7.95 -12.15
C LEU A 127 -7.64 -6.47 -12.46
N LYS A 128 -7.65 -5.64 -11.42
CA LYS A 128 -7.80 -4.18 -11.55
C LYS A 128 -7.48 -3.45 -10.25
N VAL A 129 -7.21 -2.16 -10.35
CA VAL A 129 -7.29 -1.25 -9.21
C VAL A 129 -8.77 -1.05 -8.87
N ALA A 130 -9.15 -1.37 -7.65
CA ALA A 130 -10.53 -1.26 -7.19
C ALA A 130 -10.84 0.15 -6.66
N ASN A 131 -9.90 0.71 -5.90
CA ASN A 131 -9.96 2.07 -5.37
C ASN A 131 -8.56 2.51 -4.88
N ARG A 132 -8.48 3.70 -4.27
CA ARG A 132 -7.21 4.26 -3.76
C ARG A 132 -6.51 3.44 -2.67
N SER A 133 -7.14 2.41 -2.16
CA SER A 133 -6.59 1.59 -1.07
C SER A 133 -6.55 0.10 -1.36
N SER A 134 -7.09 -0.36 -2.49
CA SER A 134 -7.17 -1.79 -2.77
C SER A 134 -7.11 -2.14 -4.25
N VAL A 135 -6.65 -3.35 -4.51
CA VAL A 135 -6.74 -4.03 -5.80
C VAL A 135 -7.75 -5.17 -5.71
N LYS A 136 -8.43 -5.47 -6.82
CA LYS A 136 -9.17 -6.72 -6.98
C LYS A 136 -8.23 -7.75 -7.58
N VAL A 137 -8.15 -8.90 -6.95
CA VAL A 137 -7.30 -10.01 -7.40
C VAL A 137 -8.12 -11.25 -7.70
N ALA A 138 -7.57 -12.13 -8.56
CA ALA A 138 -7.97 -13.52 -8.70
C ALA A 138 -6.92 -14.42 -8.05
N HIS A 139 -7.38 -15.47 -7.41
CA HIS A 139 -6.55 -16.48 -6.77
C HIS A 139 -7.29 -17.81 -6.64
N GLN A 140 -6.55 -18.86 -6.33
CA GLN A 140 -7.02 -20.20 -6.01
C GLN A 140 -6.44 -20.60 -4.66
N HIS A 141 -6.98 -21.59 -4.00
CA HIS A 141 -6.58 -22.02 -2.65
C HIS A 141 -6.67 -20.87 -1.62
N TRP A 142 -7.84 -20.22 -1.59
CA TRP A 142 -8.12 -19.12 -0.66
C TRP A 142 -9.33 -19.47 0.20
N ASN A 143 -9.23 -19.26 1.52
CA ASN A 143 -10.26 -19.63 2.49
C ASN A 143 -10.71 -21.10 2.35
N HIS A 144 -9.76 -22.03 2.23
CA HIS A 144 -9.99 -23.46 2.08
C HIS A 144 -10.76 -23.86 0.81
N SER A 145 -10.83 -22.99 -0.19
CA SER A 145 -11.44 -23.28 -1.49
C SER A 145 -10.38 -23.46 -2.55
N ASP A 146 -10.37 -24.60 -3.21
CA ASP A 146 -9.53 -24.92 -4.38
C ASP A 146 -10.02 -24.29 -5.68
N ARG A 147 -11.06 -23.46 -5.63
CA ARG A 147 -11.67 -22.83 -6.80
C ARG A 147 -11.12 -21.42 -6.99
N VAL A 148 -10.93 -21.04 -8.25
CA VAL A 148 -10.58 -19.67 -8.62
C VAL A 148 -11.68 -18.72 -8.16
N SER A 149 -11.30 -17.76 -7.34
CA SER A 149 -12.20 -16.77 -6.74
C SER A 149 -11.57 -15.38 -6.78
N THR A 150 -12.31 -14.37 -6.35
CA THR A 150 -11.77 -13.00 -6.27
C THR A 150 -11.88 -12.44 -4.86
N SER A 151 -10.91 -11.61 -4.50
CA SER A 151 -10.97 -10.80 -3.28
C SER A 151 -10.39 -9.41 -3.51
N TYR A 152 -10.47 -8.56 -2.46
CA TYR A 152 -9.89 -7.24 -2.45
C TYR A 152 -8.72 -7.20 -1.48
N ILE A 153 -7.56 -6.84 -1.98
CA ILE A 153 -6.33 -6.73 -1.19
C ILE A 153 -6.02 -5.27 -0.91
N PRO A 154 -6.04 -4.84 0.35
CA PRO A 154 -5.77 -3.46 0.72
C PRO A 154 -4.26 -3.21 0.88
N LEU A 155 -3.53 -3.08 -0.24
CA LEU A 155 -2.06 -3.01 -0.29
C LEU A 155 -1.43 -2.06 0.76
N PRO A 156 -1.96 -0.83 0.99
CA PRO A 156 -1.36 0.09 1.96
C PRO A 156 -1.55 -0.31 3.43
N TYR A 157 -2.31 -1.38 3.69
CA TYR A 157 -2.71 -1.76 5.04
C TYR A 157 -2.06 -3.07 5.52
N LEU A 158 -0.99 -3.51 4.87
CA LEU A 158 -0.20 -4.65 5.34
C LEU A 158 0.29 -4.37 6.76
N ARG A 159 -0.02 -5.26 7.70
CA ARG A 159 0.35 -5.14 9.12
C ARG A 159 1.61 -5.92 9.46
N SER A 160 1.76 -7.11 8.89
CA SER A 160 2.94 -7.96 9.05
C SER A 160 3.10 -8.89 7.86
N GLY A 161 4.23 -9.58 7.79
CA GLY A 161 4.59 -10.41 6.65
C GLY A 161 5.07 -9.59 5.47
N THR A 162 5.02 -10.17 4.29
CA THR A 162 5.45 -9.51 3.06
C THR A 162 4.41 -9.59 1.96
N GLN A 163 4.38 -8.58 1.12
CA GLN A 163 3.71 -8.57 -0.17
C GLN A 163 4.68 -8.00 -1.21
N ILE A 164 4.86 -8.72 -2.30
CA ILE A 164 5.73 -8.31 -3.40
C ILE A 164 4.91 -8.32 -4.67
N VAL A 165 4.86 -7.20 -5.36
CA VAL A 165 4.24 -7.12 -6.68
C VAL A 165 5.29 -7.43 -7.74
N TYR A 166 4.93 -8.29 -8.68
CA TYR A 166 5.75 -8.63 -9.84
C TYR A 166 5.04 -8.25 -11.11
N ARG A 167 5.80 -7.85 -12.11
CA ARG A 167 5.34 -7.57 -13.47
C ARG A 167 6.16 -8.39 -14.44
N TYR A 168 5.46 -9.11 -15.31
CA TYR A 168 6.12 -9.73 -16.46
C TYR A 168 6.43 -8.64 -17.51
N GLU A 169 7.68 -8.56 -17.87
CA GLU A 169 8.19 -7.75 -18.97
C GLU A 169 8.94 -8.71 -19.90
N PRO A 170 8.61 -8.74 -21.21
CA PRO A 170 9.25 -9.63 -22.19
C PRO A 170 10.72 -9.26 -22.43
#